data_6845e2c74fcf737d09c960acd887a9a7
#
_entry.id   6845e2c74fcf737d09c960acd887a9a7
#
_cell.length_a   1.000
_cell.length_b   1.000
_cell.length_c   1.000
_cell.angle_alpha   90.00
_cell.angle_beta   90.00
_cell.angle_gamma   90.00
#
_symmetry.space_group_name_H-M   'P 1'
#
loop_
_entity.id
_entity.type
_entity.pdbx_description
1 polymer ?
#
loop_
_entity_poly.entity_id
_entity_poly.type
_entity_poly.pdbx_seq_one_letter_code
_entity_poly.pdbx_strand_id
1 'polypeptide(L)'
;MAVKTAQYIFNGQAYNLTYNSTSGKWEATVTAPSKSSYNQPDHVLGGTVKATDAAGNTTTVDQSHVTLGAPLKLRVKEKTAPTITITAPSAGAYITNTTPTIEFQVKDADSGVNAGTIAVTVDGTAVSTVTKTAIDGGYKCTCT
;
A
#
# COMPACT_ATOMS: atom_id res chain seq x y z
N MET A 1 10.14 -11.06 -37.56
CA MET A 1 10.42 -9.60 -37.45
C MET A 1 10.95 -9.35 -36.03
N ALA A 2 12.07 -8.66 -35.90
CA ALA A 2 12.69 -8.48 -34.59
C ALA A 2 12.16 -7.21 -33.90
N VAL A 3 11.93 -7.28 -32.61
CA VAL A 3 11.64 -6.09 -31.76
C VAL A 3 12.88 -5.20 -31.75
N LYS A 4 12.70 -3.91 -32.07
CA LYS A 4 13.77 -2.91 -32.05
C LYS A 4 13.89 -2.23 -30.71
N THR A 5 12.77 -1.87 -30.09
CA THR A 5 12.72 -1.24 -28.78
C THR A 5 11.54 -1.77 -27.98
N ALA A 6 11.71 -1.84 -26.68
CA ALA A 6 10.64 -2.14 -25.74
C ALA A 6 10.70 -1.18 -24.54
N GLN A 7 9.53 -0.80 -24.04
CA GLN A 7 9.37 0.08 -22.89
C GLN A 7 8.35 -0.50 -21.92
N TYR A 8 8.60 -0.30 -20.64
CA TYR A 8 7.61 -0.49 -19.59
C TYR A 8 7.21 0.87 -19.05
N ILE A 9 5.92 1.17 -19.04
CA ILE A 9 5.38 2.42 -18.50
C ILE A 9 4.68 2.11 -17.20
N PHE A 10 5.12 2.75 -16.12
CA PHE A 10 4.62 2.50 -14.79
C PHE A 10 4.58 3.79 -13.97
N ASN A 11 3.45 4.05 -13.31
CA ASN A 11 3.25 5.26 -12.51
C ASN A 11 3.63 6.56 -13.27
N GLY A 12 3.23 6.65 -14.53
CA GLY A 12 3.50 7.81 -15.40
C GLY A 12 4.94 7.92 -15.94
N GLN A 13 5.83 7.01 -15.57
CA GLN A 13 7.22 7.00 -16.04
C GLN A 13 7.47 5.86 -17.03
N ALA A 14 8.18 6.16 -18.13
CA ALA A 14 8.60 5.19 -19.11
C ALA A 14 10.03 4.70 -18.80
N TYR A 15 10.20 3.38 -18.76
CA TYR A 15 11.47 2.70 -18.57
C TYR A 15 11.84 1.99 -19.87
N ASN A 16 12.98 2.32 -20.46
CA ASN A 16 13.49 1.60 -21.63
C ASN A 16 14.01 0.22 -21.19
N LEU A 17 13.54 -0.81 -21.86
CA LEU A 17 14.00 -2.18 -21.63
C LEU A 17 15.24 -2.45 -22.47
N THR A 18 16.18 -3.23 -21.94
CA THR A 18 17.37 -3.71 -22.64
C THR A 18 17.21 -5.20 -22.93
N TYR A 19 17.54 -5.62 -24.15
CA TYR A 19 17.53 -7.04 -24.49
C TYR A 19 18.70 -7.77 -23.83
N ASN A 20 18.39 -8.76 -23.03
CA ASN A 20 19.37 -9.64 -22.40
C ASN A 20 19.47 -10.93 -23.24
N SER A 21 20.59 -11.10 -23.95
CA SER A 21 20.80 -12.27 -24.80
C SER A 21 20.94 -13.58 -24.03
N THR A 22 21.32 -13.53 -22.76
CA THR A 22 21.44 -14.72 -21.92
C THR A 22 20.08 -15.26 -21.50
N SER A 23 19.16 -14.39 -21.09
CA SER A 23 17.79 -14.77 -20.72
C SER A 23 16.82 -14.83 -21.90
N GLY A 24 17.18 -14.23 -23.04
CA GLY A 24 16.31 -14.08 -24.21
C GLY A 24 15.16 -13.09 -23.97
N LYS A 25 15.26 -12.21 -22.97
CA LYS A 25 14.19 -11.30 -22.52
C LYS A 25 14.58 -9.83 -22.61
N TRP A 26 13.57 -8.98 -22.71
CA TRP A 26 13.71 -7.54 -22.52
C TRP A 26 13.50 -7.21 -21.05
N GLU A 27 14.47 -6.54 -20.44
CA GLU A 27 14.55 -6.35 -18.99
C GLU A 27 14.85 -4.89 -18.63
N ALA A 28 14.30 -4.43 -17.49
CA ALA A 28 14.68 -3.18 -16.83
C ALA A 28 14.44 -3.31 -15.33
N THR A 29 15.19 -2.52 -14.54
CA THR A 29 14.87 -2.32 -13.13
C THR A 29 13.88 -1.16 -13.01
N VAL A 30 12.77 -1.41 -12.37
CA VAL A 30 11.70 -0.42 -12.13
C VAL A 30 11.60 -0.16 -10.64
N THR A 31 11.64 1.12 -10.27
CA THR A 31 11.46 1.52 -8.88
C THR A 31 9.98 1.60 -8.54
N ALA A 32 9.55 0.85 -7.54
CA ALA A 32 8.19 0.95 -7.01
C ALA A 32 8.00 2.32 -6.31
N PRO A 33 6.79 2.91 -6.38
CA PRO A 33 6.48 4.13 -5.64
C PRO A 33 6.57 3.89 -4.13
N SER A 34 6.80 4.94 -3.36
CA SER A 34 6.85 4.91 -1.89
C SER A 34 5.48 4.70 -1.27
N LYS A 35 4.42 5.18 -1.92
CA LYS A 35 3.03 4.99 -1.50
C LYS A 35 2.50 3.63 -1.89
N SER A 36 1.60 3.09 -1.06
CA SER A 36 0.93 1.83 -1.36
C SER A 36 -0.04 1.96 -2.54
N SER A 37 -0.41 0.83 -3.13
CA SER A 37 -1.49 0.78 -4.11
C SER A 37 -2.89 0.64 -3.47
N TYR A 38 -2.98 0.64 -2.14
CA TYR A 38 -4.23 0.36 -1.43
C TYR A 38 -5.36 1.34 -1.80
N ASN A 39 -5.03 2.62 -1.98
CA ASN A 39 -5.99 3.67 -2.32
C ASN A 39 -6.22 3.83 -3.85
N GLN A 40 -5.68 2.92 -4.67
CA GLN A 40 -5.93 2.88 -6.10
C GLN A 40 -7.11 1.96 -6.43
N PRO A 41 -7.76 2.13 -7.60
CA PRO A 41 -8.80 1.19 -8.05
C PRO A 41 -8.31 -0.25 -8.00
N ASP A 42 -9.13 -1.17 -7.51
CA ASP A 42 -8.79 -2.59 -7.30
C ASP A 42 -7.52 -2.85 -6.46
N HIS A 43 -7.03 -1.82 -5.76
CA HIS A 43 -5.78 -1.84 -4.99
C HIS A 43 -4.55 -2.21 -5.84
N VAL A 44 -4.52 -1.78 -7.12
CA VAL A 44 -3.42 -2.05 -8.03
C VAL A 44 -2.89 -0.80 -8.71
N LEU A 45 -1.62 -0.84 -9.05
CA LEU A 45 -0.98 0.08 -9.98
C LEU A 45 -0.79 -0.64 -11.31
N GLY A 46 -1.41 -0.12 -12.36
CA GLY A 46 -1.32 -0.69 -13.69
C GLY A 46 -0.01 -0.35 -14.39
N GLY A 47 0.61 -1.36 -14.98
CA GLY A 47 1.72 -1.20 -15.92
C GLY A 47 1.27 -1.32 -17.37
N THR A 48 2.07 -0.76 -18.28
CA THR A 48 1.88 -0.86 -19.72
C THR A 48 3.20 -1.27 -20.38
N VAL A 49 3.16 -2.26 -21.24
CA VAL A 49 4.30 -2.65 -22.08
C VAL A 49 4.06 -2.16 -23.51
N LYS A 50 5.05 -1.50 -24.07
CA LYS A 50 5.05 -1.03 -25.45
C LYS A 50 6.26 -1.61 -26.19
N ALA A 51 6.04 -2.22 -27.34
CA ALA A 51 7.10 -2.74 -28.18
C ALA A 51 6.99 -2.17 -29.60
N THR A 52 8.14 -1.86 -30.22
CA THR A 52 8.22 -1.32 -31.58
C THR A 52 9.18 -2.17 -32.40
N ASP A 53 8.79 -2.53 -33.62
CA ASP A 53 9.64 -3.26 -34.56
C ASP A 53 10.55 -2.34 -35.39
N ALA A 54 11.38 -2.93 -36.25
CA ALA A 54 12.29 -2.17 -37.08
C ALA A 54 11.58 -1.32 -38.17
N ALA A 55 10.36 -1.65 -38.51
CA ALA A 55 9.53 -0.91 -39.49
C ALA A 55 8.76 0.24 -38.85
N GLY A 56 8.80 0.36 -37.48
CA GLY A 56 8.09 1.40 -36.74
C GLY A 56 6.69 0.99 -36.26
N ASN A 57 6.25 -0.25 -36.49
CA ASN A 57 4.98 -0.74 -35.99
C ASN A 57 5.06 -0.93 -34.47
N THR A 58 4.01 -0.50 -33.77
CA THR A 58 3.97 -0.52 -32.31
C THR A 58 2.81 -1.36 -31.80
N THR A 59 3.10 -2.19 -30.77
CA THR A 59 2.10 -2.93 -29.99
C THR A 59 2.16 -2.46 -28.56
N THR A 60 0.99 -2.30 -27.95
CA THR A 60 0.84 -1.90 -26.55
C THR A 60 -0.06 -2.89 -25.82
N VAL A 61 0.36 -3.30 -24.63
CA VAL A 61 -0.40 -4.18 -23.74
C VAL A 61 -0.44 -3.51 -22.36
N ASP A 62 -1.62 -3.34 -21.80
CA ASP A 62 -1.83 -2.80 -20.46
C ASP A 62 -2.53 -3.80 -19.53
N GLN A 63 -2.83 -3.35 -18.31
CA GLN A 63 -3.46 -4.16 -17.27
C GLN A 63 -4.88 -4.64 -17.62
N SER A 64 -5.55 -4.06 -18.64
CA SER A 64 -6.90 -4.44 -19.07
C SER A 64 -6.90 -5.58 -20.10
N HIS A 65 -5.73 -5.92 -20.64
CA HIS A 65 -5.62 -6.97 -21.65
C HIS A 65 -6.05 -8.34 -21.10
N VAL A 66 -6.96 -9.02 -21.80
CA VAL A 66 -7.63 -10.24 -21.32
C VAL A 66 -6.67 -11.35 -20.88
N THR A 67 -5.59 -11.58 -21.63
CA THR A 67 -4.65 -12.68 -21.35
C THR A 67 -3.32 -12.21 -20.74
N LEU A 68 -2.85 -11.01 -21.11
CA LEU A 68 -1.53 -10.50 -20.72
C LEU A 68 -1.56 -9.41 -19.66
N GLY A 69 -2.75 -8.93 -19.28
CA GLY A 69 -2.89 -7.81 -18.34
C GLY A 69 -2.68 -8.19 -16.88
N ALA A 70 -2.95 -9.45 -16.50
CA ALA A 70 -2.86 -9.86 -15.11
C ALA A 70 -1.47 -9.63 -14.47
N PRO A 71 -0.33 -9.97 -15.11
CA PRO A 71 1.00 -9.68 -14.59
C PRO A 71 1.33 -8.18 -14.50
N LEU A 72 0.58 -7.31 -15.19
CA LEU A 72 0.76 -5.86 -15.19
C LEU A 72 -0.02 -5.15 -14.07
N LYS A 73 -0.77 -5.90 -13.26
CA LYS A 73 -1.49 -5.43 -12.07
C LYS A 73 -0.60 -5.55 -10.84
N LEU A 74 0.19 -4.51 -10.57
CA LEU A 74 1.13 -4.55 -9.46
C LEU A 74 0.48 -4.08 -8.15
N ARG A 75 0.72 -4.82 -7.07
CA ARG A 75 0.33 -4.45 -5.71
C ARG A 75 1.56 -3.98 -4.96
N VAL A 76 1.58 -2.71 -4.62
CA VAL A 76 2.65 -2.09 -3.83
C VAL A 76 2.17 -1.96 -2.39
N LYS A 77 2.88 -2.57 -1.46
CA LYS A 77 2.63 -2.48 -0.02
C LYS A 77 3.56 -1.42 0.57
N GLU A 78 3.00 -0.51 1.35
CA GLU A 78 3.82 0.41 2.13
C GLU A 78 4.62 -0.33 3.22
N LYS A 79 5.65 0.35 3.73
CA LYS A 79 6.49 -0.16 4.81
C LYS A 79 6.24 0.55 6.14
N THR A 80 5.45 1.62 6.12
CA THR A 80 5.12 2.41 7.31
C THR A 80 3.95 1.77 8.03
N ALA A 81 4.12 1.52 9.32
CA ALA A 81 3.03 1.00 10.15
C ALA A 81 2.19 2.15 10.73
N PRO A 82 0.92 1.89 11.10
CA PRO A 82 0.11 2.87 11.83
C PRO A 82 0.81 3.32 13.11
N THR A 83 0.61 4.58 13.47
CA THR A 83 1.11 5.17 14.71
C THR A 83 0.03 5.17 15.78
N ILE A 84 0.40 4.86 17.04
CA ILE A 84 -0.49 4.90 18.19
C ILE A 84 -0.03 6.01 19.12
N THR A 85 -0.96 6.88 19.52
CA THR A 85 -0.72 7.94 20.51
C THR A 85 -1.72 7.81 21.64
N ILE A 86 -1.26 7.51 22.85
CA ILE A 86 -2.12 7.42 24.05
C ILE A 86 -2.30 8.84 24.59
N THR A 87 -3.55 9.23 24.82
CA THR A 87 -3.93 10.56 25.31
C THR A 87 -4.48 10.55 26.73
N ALA A 88 -4.99 9.41 27.21
CA ALA A 88 -5.36 9.21 28.60
C ALA A 88 -5.18 7.73 29.01
N PRO A 89 -4.76 7.46 30.25
CA PRO A 89 -4.22 8.40 31.26
C PRO A 89 -2.92 9.06 30.80
N SER A 90 -2.58 10.21 31.35
CA SER A 90 -1.27 10.84 31.11
C SER A 90 -0.14 9.98 31.64
N ALA A 91 1.03 10.03 31.00
CA ALA A 91 2.19 9.28 31.44
C ALA A 91 2.55 9.59 32.91
N GLY A 92 2.72 8.56 33.74
CA GLY A 92 3.05 8.69 35.14
C GLY A 92 1.90 9.18 36.06
N ALA A 93 0.68 9.28 35.55
CA ALA A 93 -0.46 9.68 36.35
C ALA A 93 -0.78 8.65 37.44
N TYR A 94 -0.99 9.14 38.67
CA TYR A 94 -1.59 8.34 39.75
C TYR A 94 -3.10 8.40 39.60
N ILE A 95 -3.73 7.24 39.46
CA ILE A 95 -5.18 7.12 39.34
C ILE A 95 -5.75 6.50 40.63
N THR A 96 -6.81 7.08 41.13
CA THR A 96 -7.58 6.54 42.27
C THR A 96 -8.82 5.78 41.84
N ASN A 97 -9.22 5.97 40.56
CA ASN A 97 -10.33 5.25 39.95
C ASN A 97 -9.89 3.83 39.51
N THR A 98 -10.62 2.82 39.93
CA THR A 98 -10.35 1.40 39.55
C THR A 98 -10.74 1.08 38.11
N THR A 99 -11.51 1.95 37.45
CA THR A 99 -11.94 1.81 36.05
C THR A 99 -11.60 3.09 35.26
N PRO A 100 -10.30 3.38 35.06
CA PRO A 100 -9.89 4.56 34.32
C PRO A 100 -10.24 4.43 32.84
N THR A 101 -10.65 5.54 32.23
CA THR A 101 -10.80 5.60 30.78
C THR A 101 -9.43 5.63 30.12
N ILE A 102 -9.20 4.71 29.20
CA ILE A 102 -8.04 4.72 28.31
C ILE A 102 -8.48 5.35 26.99
N GLU A 103 -7.75 6.40 26.58
CA GLU A 103 -8.00 7.08 25.32
C GLU A 103 -6.72 7.12 24.47
N PHE A 104 -6.85 6.80 23.20
CA PHE A 104 -5.73 6.82 22.25
C PHE A 104 -6.19 7.09 20.82
N GLN A 105 -5.26 7.51 19.98
CA GLN A 105 -5.46 7.65 18.54
C GLN A 105 -4.58 6.65 17.81
N VAL A 106 -5.12 6.09 16.74
CA VAL A 106 -4.37 5.25 15.77
C VAL A 106 -4.50 5.91 14.42
N LYS A 107 -3.38 6.24 13.79
CA LYS A 107 -3.33 6.94 12.50
C LYS A 107 -2.39 6.29 11.53
N ASP A 108 -2.79 6.29 10.25
CA ASP A 108 -1.99 5.91 9.11
C ASP A 108 -2.34 6.81 7.93
N ALA A 109 -1.32 7.43 7.33
CA ALA A 109 -1.51 8.45 6.31
C ALA A 109 -1.59 7.89 4.88
N ASP A 110 -1.27 6.61 4.68
CA ASP A 110 -1.25 5.99 3.34
C ASP A 110 -2.37 4.97 3.18
N SER A 111 -2.25 3.77 3.72
CA SER A 111 -3.28 2.73 3.55
C SER A 111 -4.46 2.88 4.50
N GLY A 112 -4.32 3.69 5.54
CA GLY A 112 -5.32 3.85 6.58
C GLY A 112 -5.28 2.75 7.63
N VAL A 113 -6.18 2.83 8.61
CA VAL A 113 -6.25 1.92 9.75
C VAL A 113 -7.42 0.96 9.60
N ASN A 114 -7.16 -0.34 9.70
CA ASN A 114 -8.22 -1.34 9.79
C ASN A 114 -8.80 -1.36 11.22
N ALA A 115 -9.97 -0.77 11.39
CA ALA A 115 -10.66 -0.70 12.69
C ALA A 115 -10.91 -2.07 13.34
N GLY A 116 -11.06 -3.14 12.53
CA GLY A 116 -11.29 -4.50 13.02
C GLY A 116 -10.09 -5.10 13.75
N THR A 117 -8.89 -4.57 13.52
CA THR A 117 -7.64 -5.08 14.13
C THR A 117 -7.22 -4.31 15.38
N ILE A 118 -7.92 -3.21 15.73
CA ILE A 118 -7.62 -2.44 16.93
C ILE A 118 -8.06 -3.25 18.16
N ALA A 119 -7.10 -3.65 18.98
CA ALA A 119 -7.31 -4.38 20.23
C ALA A 119 -6.56 -3.68 21.36
N VAL A 120 -7.08 -3.80 22.58
CA VAL A 120 -6.47 -3.28 23.80
C VAL A 120 -6.34 -4.41 24.80
N THR A 121 -5.21 -4.47 25.47
CA THR A 121 -4.99 -5.36 26.62
C THR A 121 -4.51 -4.54 27.79
N VAL A 122 -5.00 -4.85 28.98
CA VAL A 122 -4.54 -4.29 30.24
C VAL A 122 -4.05 -5.43 31.11
N ASP A 123 -2.80 -5.37 31.52
CA ASP A 123 -2.14 -6.43 32.32
C ASP A 123 -2.35 -7.84 31.70
N GLY A 124 -2.20 -7.92 30.36
CA GLY A 124 -2.38 -9.17 29.62
C GLY A 124 -3.83 -9.59 29.38
N THR A 125 -4.81 -8.90 29.95
CA THR A 125 -6.23 -9.19 29.78
C THR A 125 -6.84 -8.34 28.68
N ALA A 126 -7.53 -8.98 27.74
CA ALA A 126 -8.18 -8.27 26.64
C ALA A 126 -9.37 -7.44 27.13
N VAL A 127 -9.42 -6.17 26.68
CA VAL A 127 -10.58 -5.30 26.88
C VAL A 127 -11.65 -5.63 25.87
N SER A 128 -12.83 -6.03 26.32
CA SER A 128 -13.90 -6.53 25.47
C SER A 128 -14.55 -5.47 24.58
N THR A 129 -14.59 -4.21 25.04
CA THR A 129 -15.26 -3.12 24.34
C THR A 129 -14.32 -1.94 24.13
N VAL A 130 -14.02 -1.66 22.87
CA VAL A 130 -13.27 -0.47 22.45
C VAL A 130 -14.17 0.34 21.51
N THR A 131 -14.58 1.51 21.96
CA THR A 131 -15.33 2.48 21.15
C THR A 131 -14.36 3.14 20.15
N LYS A 132 -14.70 3.14 18.87
CA LYS A 132 -13.86 3.64 17.79
C LYS A 132 -14.61 4.72 17.02
N THR A 133 -14.09 5.95 17.06
CA THR A 133 -14.64 7.11 16.34
C THR A 133 -13.68 7.46 15.20
N ALA A 134 -14.18 7.49 13.95
CA ALA A 134 -13.36 7.87 12.81
C ALA A 134 -12.88 9.33 12.92
N ILE A 135 -11.60 9.54 12.63
CA ILE A 135 -10.95 10.86 12.53
C ILE A 135 -10.14 10.90 11.26
N ASP A 136 -9.61 12.06 10.90
CA ASP A 136 -8.74 12.18 9.74
C ASP A 136 -7.50 11.29 9.88
N GLY A 137 -7.32 10.40 8.89
CA GLY A 137 -6.22 9.43 8.83
C GLY A 137 -6.33 8.27 9.81
N GLY A 138 -7.47 8.02 10.50
CA GLY A 138 -7.57 6.88 11.41
C GLY A 138 -8.74 6.91 12.38
N TYR A 139 -8.48 6.53 13.64
CA TYR A 139 -9.49 6.41 14.69
C TYR A 139 -9.03 7.01 16.01
N LYS A 140 -9.96 7.69 16.70
CA LYS A 140 -9.89 7.93 18.12
C LYS A 140 -10.60 6.79 18.84
N CYS A 141 -9.94 6.18 19.81
CA CYS A 141 -10.41 5.01 20.53
C CYS A 141 -10.54 5.31 22.04
N THR A 142 -11.59 4.78 22.66
CA THR A 142 -11.81 4.85 24.11
C THR A 142 -12.26 3.49 24.64
N CYS A 143 -11.76 3.12 25.82
CA CYS A 143 -12.23 1.97 26.59
C CYS A 143 -12.09 2.22 28.09
N THR A 144 -12.79 1.42 28.89
CA THR A 144 -12.82 1.51 30.36
C THR A 144 -12.62 0.12 30.92
#